data_340e955fd8b1660a620a017c3e56afbc
#
_entry.id   340e955fd8b1660a620a017c3e56afbc
#
_cell.length_a   1.000
_cell.length_b   1.000
_cell.length_c   1.000
_cell.angle_alpha   90.00
_cell.angle_beta   90.00
_cell.angle_gamma   90.00
#
_symmetry.space_group_name_H-M   'P 1'
#
loop_
_entity.id
_entity.type
_entity.pdbx_description
1 polymer ?
#
loop_
_entity_poly.entity_id
_entity_poly.type
_entity_poly.pdbx_seq_one_letter_code
_entity_poly.pdbx_strand_id
1 'polypeptide(L)'
;MKIKTISENWQVTQSSYDALKAISQQIHPKDPEIVDWYKKYANSQRKRLSYDIDYTEKFCEQGDKILEFGSAPFLLTTVLKNKGYEVTGLDLKPGRFAGSIHKHKLDVKRIDFETQALPFENNTFDAAIFNEVFEHLRINPIFTLRQVHRVLKPGGKIMLSTPNLMSWKGWYNFVFKNKLPCNLFNEYRKLELIGHMGHIRLYSTNEVITFLSHIGFDTEVIIYRGEWQSDSESKRTWGNRFLKLFPKYRTFFSVVAKKR
;
A
#
# COMPACT_ATOMS: atom_id res chain seq x y z
N MET A 1 11.08 -19.23 -12.08
CA MET A 1 11.61 -18.99 -10.69
C MET A 1 10.54 -19.40 -9.67
N LYS A 2 10.89 -20.02 -8.54
CA LYS A 2 9.89 -20.41 -7.52
C LYS A 2 9.53 -19.20 -6.67
N ILE A 3 8.25 -18.80 -6.65
CA ILE A 3 7.76 -17.67 -5.86
C ILE A 3 7.95 -17.99 -4.37
N LYS A 4 8.60 -17.09 -3.64
CA LYS A 4 8.75 -17.21 -2.19
C LYS A 4 7.49 -16.71 -1.49
N THR A 5 6.89 -17.55 -0.64
CA THR A 5 5.73 -17.14 0.17
C THR A 5 6.15 -16.90 1.62
N ILE A 6 5.76 -15.77 2.17
CA ILE A 6 6.02 -15.36 3.54
C ILE A 6 4.66 -15.14 4.23
N SER A 7 4.54 -15.61 5.47
CA SER A 7 3.36 -15.42 6.32
C SER A 7 3.78 -14.76 7.63
N GLU A 8 3.32 -13.56 7.87
CA GLU A 8 3.77 -12.78 9.01
C GLU A 8 2.59 -12.19 9.81
N ASN A 9 2.77 -12.11 11.14
CA ASN A 9 1.83 -11.51 12.07
C ASN A 9 2.24 -10.07 12.36
N TRP A 10 2.20 -9.16 11.37
CA TRP A 10 2.49 -7.73 11.59
C TRP A 10 3.67 -7.47 12.56
N GLN A 11 4.73 -8.28 12.47
CA GLN A 11 5.93 -8.00 13.23
C GLN A 11 6.66 -6.85 12.55
N VAL A 12 6.74 -5.74 13.24
CA VAL A 12 7.44 -4.53 12.80
C VAL A 12 8.63 -4.29 13.71
N THR A 13 9.68 -3.69 13.17
CA THR A 13 10.79 -3.24 14.00
C THR A 13 10.36 -2.06 14.87
N GLN A 14 10.89 -2.00 16.10
CA GLN A 14 10.61 -0.87 16.99
C GLN A 14 11.09 0.45 16.37
N SER A 15 12.23 0.41 15.67
CA SER A 15 12.79 1.57 14.98
C SER A 15 11.82 2.18 13.96
N SER A 16 11.21 1.35 13.08
CA SER A 16 10.25 1.83 12.08
C SER A 16 8.97 2.35 12.71
N TYR A 17 8.51 1.70 13.79
CA TYR A 17 7.33 2.14 14.53
C TYR A 17 7.55 3.51 15.19
N ASP A 18 8.70 3.71 15.85
CA ASP A 18 9.03 4.96 16.54
C ASP A 18 9.32 6.10 15.54
N ALA A 19 9.97 5.80 14.42
CA ALA A 19 10.18 6.78 13.35
C ALA A 19 8.85 7.30 12.81
N LEU A 20 7.89 6.41 12.51
CA LEU A 20 6.55 6.83 12.07
C LEU A 20 5.79 7.60 13.14
N LYS A 21 5.88 7.18 14.42
CA LYS A 21 5.27 7.89 15.53
C LYS A 21 5.80 9.32 15.62
N ALA A 22 7.11 9.50 15.54
CA ALA A 22 7.76 10.81 15.59
C ALA A 22 7.33 11.71 14.41
N ILE A 23 7.32 11.17 13.18
CA ILE A 23 6.87 11.93 12.00
C ILE A 23 5.37 12.25 12.08
N SER A 24 4.54 11.32 12.55
CA SER A 24 3.10 11.54 12.66
C SER A 24 2.73 12.71 13.58
N GLN A 25 3.54 12.99 14.57
CA GLN A 25 3.37 14.14 15.47
C GLN A 25 3.79 15.48 14.85
N GLN A 26 4.48 15.44 13.72
CA GLN A 26 5.00 16.64 13.04
C GLN A 26 4.12 17.12 11.89
N ILE A 27 3.16 16.31 11.47
CA ILE A 27 2.25 16.63 10.37
C ILE A 27 0.98 17.28 10.96
N HIS A 28 0.72 18.51 10.53
CA HIS A 28 -0.40 19.31 11.02
C HIS A 28 -1.21 19.84 9.82
N PRO A 29 -2.22 19.11 9.33
CA PRO A 29 -3.13 19.63 8.33
C PRO A 29 -3.87 20.88 8.88
N LYS A 30 -4.18 21.83 8.00
CA LYS A 30 -4.88 23.06 8.40
C LYS A 30 -6.40 22.92 8.35
N ASP A 31 -6.89 22.10 7.43
CA ASP A 31 -8.33 21.86 7.24
C ASP A 31 -8.88 20.99 8.38
N PRO A 32 -9.92 21.41 9.13
CA PRO A 32 -10.48 20.67 10.24
C PRO A 32 -10.94 19.25 9.87
N GLU A 33 -11.56 19.05 8.72
CA GLU A 33 -11.99 17.73 8.25
C GLU A 33 -10.80 16.81 8.02
N ILE A 34 -9.72 17.35 7.45
CA ILE A 34 -8.47 16.62 7.23
C ILE A 34 -7.74 16.35 8.55
N VAL A 35 -7.81 17.24 9.55
CA VAL A 35 -7.19 17.02 10.89
C VAL A 35 -7.77 15.77 11.54
N ASP A 36 -9.08 15.64 11.59
CA ASP A 36 -9.74 14.50 12.25
C ASP A 36 -9.51 13.19 11.49
N TRP A 37 -9.58 13.25 10.16
CA TRP A 37 -9.23 12.11 9.31
C TRP A 37 -7.78 11.71 9.54
N TYR A 38 -6.85 12.66 9.54
CA TYR A 38 -5.42 12.41 9.71
C TYR A 38 -5.10 11.74 11.05
N LYS A 39 -5.65 12.23 12.16
CA LYS A 39 -5.45 11.63 13.49
C LYS A 39 -5.86 10.17 13.52
N LYS A 40 -7.03 9.85 12.96
CA LYS A 40 -7.54 8.48 12.86
C LYS A 40 -6.63 7.63 11.96
N TYR A 41 -6.27 8.14 10.80
CA TYR A 41 -5.42 7.47 9.83
C TYR A 41 -4.03 7.17 10.40
N ALA A 42 -3.33 8.17 10.95
CA ALA A 42 -1.99 8.03 11.48
C ALA A 42 -1.90 6.98 12.60
N ASN A 43 -2.93 6.88 13.44
CA ASN A 43 -2.98 5.88 14.50
C ASN A 43 -3.31 4.47 13.96
N SER A 44 -4.35 4.36 13.14
CA SER A 44 -4.81 3.06 12.63
C SER A 44 -3.83 2.43 11.63
N GLN A 45 -3.12 3.23 10.84
CA GLN A 45 -2.21 2.76 9.80
C GLN A 45 -0.75 2.64 10.25
N ARG A 46 -0.41 3.08 11.48
CA ARG A 46 0.98 3.11 11.95
C ARG A 46 1.67 1.75 11.81
N LYS A 47 1.05 0.69 12.31
CA LYS A 47 1.61 -0.66 12.24
C LYS A 47 1.81 -1.13 10.79
N ARG A 48 0.87 -0.85 9.89
CA ARG A 48 0.96 -1.17 8.47
C ARG A 48 2.11 -0.43 7.79
N LEU A 49 2.17 0.90 7.99
CA LEU A 49 3.22 1.73 7.39
C LEU A 49 4.61 1.39 7.96
N SER A 50 4.73 1.02 9.24
CA SER A 50 5.99 0.54 9.81
C SER A 50 6.47 -0.73 9.11
N TYR A 51 5.53 -1.62 8.81
CA TYR A 51 5.82 -2.82 8.06
C TYR A 51 6.26 -2.52 6.62
N ASP A 52 5.63 -1.53 5.98
CA ASP A 52 6.01 -1.09 4.64
C ASP A 52 7.43 -0.48 4.62
N ILE A 53 7.87 0.19 5.70
CA ILE A 53 9.25 0.63 5.88
C ILE A 53 10.21 -0.56 5.95
N ASP A 54 9.95 -1.52 6.86
CA ASP A 54 10.79 -2.70 7.05
C ASP A 54 10.94 -3.50 5.75
N TYR A 55 9.86 -3.54 4.95
CA TYR A 55 9.89 -4.17 3.63
C TYR A 55 10.71 -3.40 2.62
N THR A 56 10.60 -2.08 2.62
CA THR A 56 11.42 -1.25 1.74
C THR A 56 12.90 -1.46 2.06
N GLU A 57 13.29 -1.46 3.33
CA GLU A 57 14.68 -1.73 3.76
C GLU A 57 15.17 -3.14 3.38
N LYS A 58 14.26 -4.11 3.26
CA LYS A 58 14.61 -5.48 2.88
C LYS A 58 14.82 -5.67 1.38
N PHE A 59 14.13 -4.90 0.55
CA PHE A 59 14.11 -5.09 -0.90
C PHE A 59 14.77 -3.96 -1.70
N CYS A 60 15.12 -2.85 -1.04
CA CYS A 60 15.79 -1.70 -1.62
C CYS A 60 17.10 -1.41 -0.88
N GLU A 61 18.05 -0.78 -1.58
CA GLU A 61 19.32 -0.33 -1.02
C GLU A 61 19.25 1.16 -0.67
N GLN A 62 20.04 1.62 0.29
CA GLN A 62 20.14 3.05 0.59
C GLN A 62 20.62 3.82 -0.66
N GLY A 63 19.97 4.95 -0.93
CA GLY A 63 20.23 5.73 -2.13
C GLY A 63 19.34 5.35 -3.33
N ASP A 64 18.57 4.26 -3.25
CA ASP A 64 17.63 3.91 -4.31
C ASP A 64 16.60 5.02 -4.54
N LYS A 65 16.28 5.24 -5.83
CA LYS A 65 15.21 6.13 -6.27
C LYS A 65 13.87 5.40 -6.20
N ILE A 66 13.02 5.85 -5.30
CA ILE A 66 11.72 5.23 -5.01
C ILE A 66 10.58 6.14 -5.46
N LEU A 67 9.63 5.58 -6.21
CA LEU A 67 8.40 6.25 -6.59
C LEU A 67 7.25 5.72 -5.73
N GLU A 68 6.63 6.58 -4.90
CA GLU A 68 5.52 6.21 -4.02
C GLU A 68 4.20 6.73 -4.59
N PHE A 69 3.24 5.84 -4.83
CA PHE A 69 1.91 6.14 -5.33
C PHE A 69 0.91 6.31 -4.18
N GLY A 70 0.04 7.35 -4.27
CA GLY A 70 -0.91 7.66 -3.21
C GLY A 70 -0.23 8.06 -1.90
N SER A 71 0.82 8.87 -2.00
CA SER A 71 1.77 9.13 -0.91
C SER A 71 1.22 9.97 0.25
N ALA A 72 0.12 10.76 0.06
CA ALA A 72 -0.47 11.51 1.18
C ALA A 72 -0.99 10.58 2.29
N PRO A 73 -0.75 10.93 3.56
CA PRO A 73 -0.24 12.17 4.15
C PRO A 73 1.28 12.28 4.29
N PHE A 74 2.07 11.58 3.48
CA PHE A 74 3.53 11.63 3.40
C PHE A 74 4.28 11.06 4.61
N LEU A 75 3.64 10.19 5.38
CA LEU A 75 4.27 9.52 6.51
C LEU A 75 5.39 8.59 6.06
N LEU A 76 5.10 7.70 5.13
CA LEU A 76 6.06 6.74 4.58
C LEU A 76 7.14 7.48 3.79
N THR A 77 6.75 8.39 2.88
CA THR A 77 7.65 9.26 2.11
C THR A 77 8.71 9.92 3.00
N THR A 78 8.26 10.54 4.11
CA THR A 78 9.15 11.28 5.03
C THR A 78 10.12 10.35 5.74
N VAL A 79 9.64 9.21 6.26
CA VAL A 79 10.50 8.26 6.97
C VAL A 79 11.53 7.65 6.03
N LEU A 80 11.13 7.22 4.84
CA LEU A 80 12.06 6.65 3.85
C LEU A 80 13.12 7.67 3.41
N LYS A 81 12.72 8.91 3.16
CA LYS A 81 13.68 9.99 2.89
C LYS A 81 14.69 10.17 4.02
N ASN A 82 14.23 10.19 5.28
CA ASN A 82 15.10 10.33 6.44
C ASN A 82 16.04 9.12 6.64
N LYS A 83 15.68 7.96 6.08
CA LYS A 83 16.50 6.75 6.05
C LYS A 83 17.49 6.72 4.86
N GLY A 84 17.53 7.77 4.03
CA GLY A 84 18.52 7.92 2.96
C GLY A 84 18.07 7.44 1.59
N TYR A 85 16.76 7.22 1.35
CA TYR A 85 16.23 6.95 0.03
C TYR A 85 15.88 8.25 -0.72
N GLU A 86 16.01 8.24 -2.06
CA GLU A 86 15.52 9.32 -2.92
C GLU A 86 14.04 9.07 -3.27
N VAL A 87 13.13 9.61 -2.46
CA VAL A 87 11.69 9.33 -2.61
C VAL A 87 10.96 10.45 -3.33
N THR A 88 10.30 10.12 -4.44
CA THR A 88 9.32 10.97 -5.11
C THR A 88 7.91 10.46 -4.82
N GLY A 89 7.08 11.29 -4.20
CA GLY A 89 5.68 10.98 -3.91
C GLY A 89 4.73 11.43 -5.01
N LEU A 90 3.73 10.60 -5.35
CA LEU A 90 2.64 10.94 -6.26
C LEU A 90 1.32 10.98 -5.50
N ASP A 91 0.55 12.05 -5.68
CA ASP A 91 -0.78 12.16 -5.10
C ASP A 91 -1.70 13.03 -5.97
N LEU A 92 -3.01 12.76 -5.92
CA LEU A 92 -4.01 13.53 -6.65
C LEU A 92 -4.22 14.94 -6.05
N LYS A 93 -4.14 15.05 -4.72
CA LYS A 93 -4.39 16.31 -3.98
C LYS A 93 -3.33 16.56 -2.89
N PRO A 94 -2.04 16.69 -3.24
CA PRO A 94 -0.95 16.83 -2.26
C PRO A 94 -1.04 18.13 -1.44
N GLY A 95 -1.69 19.15 -1.99
CA GLY A 95 -1.83 20.47 -1.34
C GLY A 95 -2.53 20.43 0.02
N ARG A 96 -3.31 19.38 0.31
CA ARG A 96 -3.91 19.16 1.65
C ARG A 96 -2.87 19.10 2.76
N PHE A 97 -1.65 18.73 2.44
CA PHE A 97 -0.51 18.57 3.35
C PHE A 97 0.71 19.43 2.94
N ALA A 98 0.47 20.58 2.27
CA ALA A 98 1.52 21.46 1.78
C ALA A 98 2.55 21.85 2.87
N GLY A 99 2.10 22.07 4.11
CA GLY A 99 2.97 22.35 5.24
C GLY A 99 3.99 21.23 5.51
N SER A 100 3.57 19.97 5.39
CA SER A 100 4.46 18.81 5.57
C SER A 100 5.45 18.68 4.43
N ILE A 101 5.00 18.90 3.18
CA ILE A 101 5.87 18.87 1.99
C ILE A 101 6.98 19.90 2.14
N HIS A 102 6.63 21.12 2.51
CA HIS A 102 7.61 22.20 2.71
C HIS A 102 8.56 21.92 3.88
N LYS A 103 7.99 21.57 5.07
CA LYS A 103 8.77 21.30 6.29
C LYS A 103 9.82 20.22 6.09
N HIS A 104 9.45 19.13 5.45
CA HIS A 104 10.32 17.96 5.23
C HIS A 104 11.03 18.00 3.88
N LYS A 105 10.85 19.09 3.09
CA LYS A 105 11.45 19.26 1.75
C LYS A 105 11.22 18.04 0.86
N LEU A 106 9.97 17.57 0.79
CA LEU A 106 9.62 16.37 0.03
C LEU A 106 9.50 16.67 -1.46
N ASP A 107 9.97 15.76 -2.31
CA ASP A 107 9.67 15.78 -3.73
C ASP A 107 8.31 15.12 -3.95
N VAL A 108 7.29 15.92 -4.28
CA VAL A 108 5.91 15.45 -4.49
C VAL A 108 5.36 16.03 -5.77
N LYS A 109 4.79 15.17 -6.61
CA LYS A 109 4.12 15.57 -7.85
C LYS A 109 2.60 15.40 -7.70
N ARG A 110 1.85 16.43 -8.09
CA ARG A 110 0.39 16.30 -8.26
C ARG A 110 0.10 15.66 -9.60
N ILE A 111 -0.55 14.50 -9.59
CA ILE A 111 -0.89 13.77 -10.81
C ILE A 111 -2.09 12.84 -10.58
N ASP A 112 -2.95 12.75 -11.58
CA ASP A 112 -3.90 11.65 -11.74
C ASP A 112 -3.25 10.55 -12.61
N PHE A 113 -2.61 9.60 -11.96
CA PHE A 113 -1.88 8.52 -12.64
C PHE A 113 -2.79 7.45 -13.29
N GLU A 114 -4.12 7.57 -13.14
CA GLU A 114 -5.06 6.74 -13.91
C GLU A 114 -5.29 7.28 -15.33
N THR A 115 -5.11 8.59 -15.54
CA THR A 115 -5.44 9.27 -16.80
C THR A 115 -4.25 9.97 -17.44
N GLN A 116 -3.19 10.26 -16.67
CA GLN A 116 -2.03 11.01 -17.11
C GLN A 116 -0.78 10.13 -17.15
N ALA A 117 0.03 10.28 -18.20
CA ALA A 117 1.34 9.65 -18.25
C ALA A 117 2.24 10.21 -17.14
N LEU A 118 3.02 9.34 -16.50
CA LEU A 118 3.97 9.76 -15.47
C LEU A 118 5.04 10.68 -16.07
N PRO A 119 5.31 11.86 -15.46
CA PRO A 119 6.23 12.87 -15.99
C PRO A 119 7.69 12.52 -15.68
N PHE A 120 8.07 11.27 -15.95
CA PHE A 120 9.42 10.77 -15.74
C PHE A 120 9.89 10.02 -16.98
N GLU A 121 11.18 10.01 -17.19
CA GLU A 121 11.82 9.22 -18.23
C GLU A 121 11.70 7.72 -17.96
N ASN A 122 11.92 6.93 -19.01
CA ASN A 122 11.99 5.48 -18.88
C ASN A 122 13.17 5.08 -17.97
N ASN A 123 13.02 4.02 -17.21
CA ASN A 123 14.10 3.42 -16.41
C ASN A 123 14.74 4.40 -15.41
N THR A 124 13.93 5.20 -14.73
CA THR A 124 14.37 6.21 -13.76
C THR A 124 14.49 5.66 -12.34
N PHE A 125 13.52 4.83 -11.91
CA PHE A 125 13.37 4.42 -10.52
C PHE A 125 13.86 2.99 -10.29
N ASP A 126 14.44 2.75 -9.12
CA ASP A 126 14.86 1.43 -8.65
C ASP A 126 13.68 0.64 -8.08
N ALA A 127 12.76 1.34 -7.42
CA ALA A 127 11.56 0.73 -6.88
C ALA A 127 10.32 1.62 -7.02
N ALA A 128 9.14 0.97 -7.05
CA ALA A 128 7.84 1.61 -6.94
C ALA A 128 7.07 1.03 -5.75
N ILE A 129 6.57 1.89 -4.87
CA ILE A 129 5.67 1.52 -3.77
C ILE A 129 4.24 1.82 -4.21
N PHE A 130 3.43 0.75 -4.32
CA PHE A 130 2.05 0.79 -4.80
C PHE A 130 1.12 0.16 -3.75
N ASN A 131 1.20 0.69 -2.52
CA ASN A 131 0.55 0.10 -1.36
C ASN A 131 -0.82 0.71 -1.11
N GLU A 132 -1.88 -0.15 -1.05
CA GLU A 132 -3.27 0.25 -0.83
C GLU A 132 -3.74 1.31 -1.86
N VAL A 133 -3.41 1.07 -3.13
CA VAL A 133 -3.76 1.93 -4.27
C VAL A 133 -4.52 1.15 -5.33
N PHE A 134 -4.15 -0.11 -5.55
CA PHE A 134 -4.67 -0.92 -6.66
C PHE A 134 -6.19 -1.12 -6.59
N GLU A 135 -6.75 -1.28 -5.39
CA GLU A 135 -8.18 -1.39 -5.13
C GLU A 135 -8.98 -0.11 -5.38
N HIS A 136 -8.29 1.01 -5.50
CA HIS A 136 -8.91 2.33 -5.76
C HIS A 136 -8.91 2.70 -7.25
N LEU A 137 -8.19 1.97 -8.10
CA LEU A 137 -8.14 2.25 -9.54
C LEU A 137 -9.49 1.98 -10.19
N ARG A 138 -10.01 2.97 -10.93
CA ARG A 138 -11.36 2.99 -11.49
C ARG A 138 -11.40 2.97 -13.00
N ILE A 139 -10.38 3.51 -13.64
CA ILE A 139 -10.41 3.84 -15.07
C ILE A 139 -9.65 2.79 -15.88
N ASN A 140 -8.33 2.73 -15.72
CA ASN A 140 -7.50 1.83 -16.50
C ASN A 140 -6.26 1.34 -15.73
N PRO A 141 -6.40 0.30 -14.90
CA PRO A 141 -5.26 -0.28 -14.17
C PRO A 141 -4.12 -0.77 -15.08
N ILE A 142 -4.45 -1.18 -16.32
CA ILE A 142 -3.42 -1.60 -17.30
C ILE A 142 -2.54 -0.41 -17.68
N PHE A 143 -3.16 0.74 -17.99
CA PHE A 143 -2.41 1.96 -18.30
C PHE A 143 -1.52 2.36 -17.13
N THR A 144 -2.07 2.43 -15.93
CA THR A 144 -1.33 2.80 -14.71
C THR A 144 -0.12 1.90 -14.49
N LEU A 145 -0.30 0.56 -14.50
CA LEU A 145 0.80 -0.36 -14.25
C LEU A 145 1.81 -0.45 -15.42
N ARG A 146 1.39 -0.18 -16.66
CA ARG A 146 2.33 0.02 -17.78
C ARG A 146 3.20 1.27 -17.57
N GLN A 147 2.65 2.36 -17.02
CA GLN A 147 3.44 3.53 -16.67
C GLN A 147 4.43 3.22 -15.54
N VAL A 148 4.02 2.48 -14.50
CA VAL A 148 4.94 1.99 -13.45
C VAL A 148 6.07 1.16 -14.07
N HIS A 149 5.72 0.21 -14.93
CA HIS A 149 6.71 -0.64 -15.61
C HIS A 149 7.69 0.20 -16.46
N ARG A 150 7.18 1.19 -17.20
CA ARG A 150 8.00 2.07 -18.04
C ARG A 150 9.06 2.83 -17.24
N VAL A 151 8.67 3.43 -16.11
CA VAL A 151 9.57 4.29 -15.32
C VAL A 151 10.52 3.49 -14.42
N LEU A 152 10.25 2.24 -14.13
CA LEU A 152 11.17 1.36 -13.41
C LEU A 152 12.36 0.98 -14.28
N LYS A 153 13.56 0.94 -13.71
CA LYS A 153 14.76 0.39 -14.32
C LYS A 153 14.59 -1.11 -14.65
N PRO A 154 15.31 -1.67 -15.63
CA PRO A 154 15.41 -3.12 -15.81
C PRO A 154 15.84 -3.76 -14.49
N GLY A 155 15.10 -4.77 -14.02
CA GLY A 155 15.33 -5.36 -12.71
C GLY A 155 14.80 -4.59 -11.51
N GLY A 156 14.28 -3.37 -11.72
CA GLY A 156 13.60 -2.59 -10.69
C GLY A 156 12.34 -3.29 -10.17
N LYS A 157 11.93 -2.96 -8.96
CA LYS A 157 10.88 -3.70 -8.25
C LYS A 157 9.62 -2.88 -8.04
N ILE A 158 8.46 -3.52 -8.16
CA ILE A 158 7.20 -3.01 -7.65
C ILE A 158 6.85 -3.73 -6.34
N MET A 159 6.54 -2.97 -5.31
CA MET A 159 5.96 -3.45 -4.05
C MET A 159 4.49 -3.03 -4.02
N LEU A 160 3.59 -3.97 -4.30
CA LEU A 160 2.15 -3.74 -4.36
C LEU A 160 1.47 -4.43 -3.18
N SER A 161 0.69 -3.71 -2.40
CA SER A 161 -0.18 -4.29 -1.39
C SER A 161 -1.63 -3.89 -1.59
N THR A 162 -2.53 -4.77 -1.17
CA THR A 162 -3.99 -4.54 -1.27
C THR A 162 -4.72 -5.45 -0.27
N PRO A 163 -5.95 -5.09 0.17
CA PRO A 163 -6.80 -5.97 0.94
C PRO A 163 -7.10 -7.27 0.17
N ASN A 164 -7.11 -8.37 0.88
CA ASN A 164 -7.28 -9.71 0.30
C ASN A 164 -8.76 -10.10 0.20
N LEU A 165 -9.25 -10.24 -1.02
CA LEU A 165 -10.60 -10.76 -1.27
C LEU A 165 -10.83 -12.13 -0.61
N MET A 166 -9.79 -12.99 -0.64
CA MET A 166 -9.83 -14.35 -0.08
C MET A 166 -9.50 -14.39 1.42
N SER A 167 -9.50 -13.23 2.12
CA SER A 167 -9.34 -13.23 3.58
C SER A 167 -10.38 -14.10 4.26
N TRP A 168 -10.05 -14.69 5.44
CA TRP A 168 -10.97 -15.52 6.19
C TRP A 168 -12.36 -14.90 6.39
N LYS A 169 -12.38 -13.57 6.65
CA LYS A 169 -13.61 -12.80 6.81
C LYS A 169 -14.34 -12.61 5.48
N GLY A 170 -13.58 -12.36 4.40
CA GLY A 170 -14.11 -12.25 3.04
C GLY A 170 -14.75 -13.57 2.60
N TRP A 171 -14.00 -14.66 2.75
CA TRP A 171 -14.48 -16.01 2.44
C TRP A 171 -15.73 -16.39 3.24
N TYR A 172 -15.72 -16.18 4.58
CA TYR A 172 -16.87 -16.44 5.43
C TYR A 172 -18.11 -15.64 4.99
N ASN A 173 -17.95 -14.35 4.72
CA ASN A 173 -19.07 -13.52 4.26
C ASN A 173 -19.60 -13.96 2.90
N PHE A 174 -18.73 -14.34 1.98
CA PHE A 174 -19.13 -14.81 0.66
C PHE A 174 -19.91 -16.13 0.75
N VAL A 175 -19.35 -17.13 1.43
CA VAL A 175 -19.95 -18.48 1.50
C VAL A 175 -21.23 -18.52 2.35
N PHE A 176 -21.23 -17.88 3.52
CA PHE A 176 -22.32 -18.04 4.49
C PHE A 176 -23.30 -16.87 4.51
N LYS A 177 -22.93 -15.70 3.99
CA LYS A 177 -23.80 -14.52 4.01
C LYS A 177 -24.14 -13.99 2.61
N ASN A 178 -23.67 -14.67 1.57
CA ASN A 178 -23.83 -14.22 0.17
C ASN A 178 -23.46 -12.74 0.00
N LYS A 179 -22.34 -12.32 0.61
CA LYS A 179 -21.95 -10.91 0.69
C LYS A 179 -20.45 -10.75 0.42
N LEU A 180 -20.10 -9.83 -0.45
CA LEU A 180 -18.72 -9.41 -0.63
C LEU A 180 -18.23 -8.58 0.56
N PRO A 181 -16.90 -8.52 0.81
CA PRO A 181 -16.33 -7.81 1.96
C PRO A 181 -16.63 -6.31 1.99
N CYS A 182 -16.77 -5.68 0.82
CA CYS A 182 -17.04 -4.25 0.70
C CYS A 182 -18.54 -3.98 0.64
N ASN A 183 -19.01 -2.99 1.41
CA ASN A 183 -20.34 -2.45 1.24
C ASN A 183 -20.35 -1.48 0.07
N LEU A 184 -20.89 -1.91 -1.05
CA LEU A 184 -20.85 -1.19 -2.32
C LEU A 184 -21.40 0.25 -2.20
N PHE A 185 -22.55 0.42 -1.54
CA PHE A 185 -23.14 1.75 -1.31
C PHE A 185 -22.19 2.67 -0.54
N ASN A 186 -21.58 2.18 0.54
CA ASN A 186 -20.66 2.99 1.33
C ASN A 186 -19.38 3.35 0.56
N GLU A 187 -18.89 2.46 -0.31
CA GLU A 187 -17.72 2.74 -1.13
C GLU A 187 -18.02 3.80 -2.19
N TYR A 188 -19.18 3.72 -2.87
CA TYR A 188 -19.62 4.77 -3.79
C TYR A 188 -19.91 6.10 -3.09
N ARG A 189 -20.50 6.06 -1.88
CA ARG A 189 -20.71 7.27 -1.08
C ARG A 189 -19.39 7.97 -0.72
N LYS A 190 -18.32 7.23 -0.46
CA LYS A 190 -16.98 7.81 -0.29
C LYS A 190 -16.51 8.52 -1.57
N LEU A 191 -16.78 7.95 -2.74
CA LEU A 191 -16.47 8.61 -4.02
C LEU A 191 -17.22 9.94 -4.20
N GLU A 192 -18.49 10.00 -3.81
CA GLU A 192 -19.27 11.25 -3.85
C GLU A 192 -18.70 12.30 -2.90
N LEU A 193 -18.35 11.90 -1.66
CA LEU A 193 -17.89 12.83 -0.62
C LEU A 193 -16.45 13.27 -0.82
N ILE A 194 -15.56 12.36 -1.20
CA ILE A 194 -14.11 12.56 -1.20
C ILE A 194 -13.49 12.45 -2.60
N GLY A 195 -14.21 11.84 -3.54
CA GLY A 195 -13.84 11.76 -4.96
C GLY A 195 -12.82 10.67 -5.31
N HIS A 196 -12.16 10.04 -4.34
CA HIS A 196 -11.02 9.14 -4.63
C HIS A 196 -10.72 8.06 -3.57
N MET A 197 -11.55 7.85 -2.57
CA MET A 197 -11.24 6.92 -1.45
C MET A 197 -12.20 5.71 -1.33
N GLY A 198 -12.85 5.29 -2.40
CA GLY A 198 -13.65 4.07 -2.40
C GLY A 198 -12.84 2.85 -2.86
N HIS A 199 -13.01 1.70 -2.22
CA HIS A 199 -12.53 0.42 -2.75
C HIS A 199 -13.48 -0.03 -3.86
N ILE A 200 -13.04 0.08 -5.10
CA ILE A 200 -13.86 -0.27 -6.26
C ILE A 200 -13.87 -1.78 -6.47
N ARG A 201 -12.74 -2.43 -6.22
CA ARG A 201 -12.59 -3.86 -6.34
C ARG A 201 -11.59 -4.39 -5.33
N LEU A 202 -11.87 -5.56 -4.77
CA LEU A 202 -10.87 -6.37 -4.06
C LEU A 202 -10.34 -7.46 -4.98
N TYR A 203 -9.12 -7.87 -4.73
CA TYR A 203 -8.41 -8.84 -5.55
C TYR A 203 -7.98 -10.06 -4.75
N SER A 204 -7.90 -11.19 -5.42
CA SER A 204 -7.17 -12.35 -4.93
C SER A 204 -5.69 -12.21 -5.29
N THR A 205 -4.83 -12.92 -4.57
CA THR A 205 -3.40 -12.93 -4.85
C THR A 205 -3.09 -13.40 -6.26
N ASN A 206 -3.78 -14.44 -6.75
CA ASN A 206 -3.57 -14.97 -8.09
C ASN A 206 -3.95 -13.98 -9.20
N GLU A 207 -5.03 -13.21 -9.01
CA GLU A 207 -5.39 -12.15 -9.95
C GLU A 207 -4.29 -11.10 -10.07
N VAL A 208 -3.75 -10.63 -8.94
CA VAL A 208 -2.67 -9.61 -8.94
C VAL A 208 -1.41 -10.17 -9.61
N ILE A 209 -0.99 -11.39 -9.28
CA ILE A 209 0.18 -12.02 -9.89
C ILE A 209 0.02 -12.16 -11.41
N THR A 210 -1.13 -12.67 -11.85
CA THR A 210 -1.44 -12.83 -13.28
C THR A 210 -1.45 -11.48 -13.98
N PHE A 211 -2.05 -10.46 -13.35
CA PHE A 211 -2.10 -9.12 -13.90
C PHE A 211 -0.69 -8.52 -14.05
N LEU A 212 0.14 -8.59 -13.02
CA LEU A 212 1.52 -8.12 -13.04
C LEU A 212 2.35 -8.86 -14.12
N SER A 213 2.16 -10.16 -14.27
CA SER A 213 2.83 -10.96 -15.29
C SER A 213 2.48 -10.49 -16.72
N HIS A 214 1.21 -10.16 -16.99
CA HIS A 214 0.80 -9.61 -18.29
C HIS A 214 1.36 -8.21 -18.58
N ILE A 215 1.66 -7.44 -17.53
CA ILE A 215 2.31 -6.13 -17.67
C ILE A 215 3.81 -6.26 -17.98
N GLY A 216 4.45 -7.36 -17.58
CA GLY A 216 5.89 -7.56 -17.76
C GLY A 216 6.68 -7.68 -16.47
N PHE A 217 6.02 -8.01 -15.37
CA PHE A 217 6.67 -8.24 -14.08
C PHE A 217 6.75 -9.73 -13.75
N ASP A 218 7.85 -10.13 -13.11
CA ASP A 218 8.03 -11.46 -12.54
C ASP A 218 7.87 -11.39 -11.02
N THR A 219 6.88 -12.07 -10.48
CA THR A 219 6.65 -12.13 -9.02
C THR A 219 7.77 -12.93 -8.34
N GLU A 220 8.46 -12.31 -7.40
CA GLU A 220 9.51 -12.92 -6.59
C GLU A 220 9.00 -13.36 -5.21
N VAL A 221 8.19 -12.51 -4.57
CA VAL A 221 7.74 -12.73 -3.19
C VAL A 221 6.26 -12.40 -3.04
N ILE A 222 5.55 -13.25 -2.33
CA ILE A 222 4.20 -13.01 -1.81
C ILE A 222 4.27 -12.97 -0.30
N ILE A 223 3.67 -11.95 0.29
CA ILE A 223 3.66 -11.75 1.73
C ILE A 223 2.22 -11.64 2.18
N TYR A 224 1.76 -12.64 2.92
CA TYR A 224 0.46 -12.59 3.56
C TYR A 224 0.59 -12.01 4.96
N ARG A 225 -0.18 -10.97 5.27
CA ARG A 225 -0.10 -10.21 6.51
C ARG A 225 -1.49 -9.89 7.10
N GLY A 226 -1.49 -9.51 8.36
CA GLY A 226 -2.69 -9.27 9.13
C GLY A 226 -2.97 -10.40 10.11
N GLU A 227 -3.65 -10.06 11.19
CA GLU A 227 -3.94 -10.92 12.32
C GLU A 227 -5.43 -11.25 12.39
N TRP A 228 -5.76 -12.34 13.04
CA TRP A 228 -7.14 -12.62 13.42
C TRP A 228 -7.55 -11.69 14.55
N GLN A 229 -8.49 -10.81 14.26
CA GLN A 229 -9.02 -9.87 15.24
C GLN A 229 -10.22 -10.47 15.95
N SER A 230 -10.20 -10.50 17.28
CA SER A 230 -11.29 -10.91 18.15
C SER A 230 -11.08 -10.32 19.54
N ASP A 231 -12.18 -9.96 20.21
CA ASP A 231 -12.17 -9.50 21.61
C ASP A 231 -11.81 -10.66 22.55
N SER A 232 -12.13 -11.91 22.18
CA SER A 232 -11.76 -13.11 22.91
C SER A 232 -10.32 -13.53 22.61
N GLU A 233 -9.48 -13.61 23.64
CA GLU A 233 -8.08 -14.01 23.52
C GLU A 233 -7.94 -15.43 22.98
N SER A 234 -8.76 -16.37 23.43
CA SER A 234 -8.76 -17.75 22.94
C SER A 234 -9.09 -17.82 21.44
N LYS A 235 -10.13 -17.11 20.99
CA LYS A 235 -10.49 -17.03 19.56
C LYS A 235 -9.39 -16.36 18.73
N ARG A 236 -8.73 -15.33 19.27
CA ARG A 236 -7.61 -14.66 18.62
C ARG A 236 -6.41 -15.60 18.45
N THR A 237 -6.08 -16.36 19.50
CA THR A 237 -4.98 -17.34 19.46
C THR A 237 -5.26 -18.45 18.45
N TRP A 238 -6.44 -19.05 18.48
CA TRP A 238 -6.84 -20.07 17.52
C TRP A 238 -6.87 -19.55 16.09
N GLY A 239 -7.45 -18.38 15.87
CA GLY A 239 -7.49 -17.74 14.56
C GLY A 239 -6.09 -17.45 14.00
N ASN A 240 -5.16 -16.97 14.83
CA ASN A 240 -3.80 -16.74 14.39
C ASN A 240 -3.03 -18.04 14.10
N ARG A 241 -3.29 -19.13 14.82
CA ARG A 241 -2.77 -20.46 14.47
C ARG A 241 -3.29 -20.93 13.12
N PHE A 242 -4.59 -20.78 12.88
CA PHE A 242 -5.20 -21.06 11.57
C PHE A 242 -4.53 -20.25 10.45
N LEU A 243 -4.37 -18.93 10.63
CA LEU A 243 -3.73 -18.06 9.64
C LEU A 243 -2.24 -18.37 9.44
N LYS A 244 -1.57 -18.97 10.41
CA LYS A 244 -0.18 -19.46 10.26
C LYS A 244 -0.14 -20.69 9.35
N LEU A 245 -1.10 -21.61 9.47
CA LEU A 245 -1.21 -22.80 8.63
C LEU A 245 -1.73 -22.48 7.22
N PHE A 246 -2.66 -21.52 7.12
CA PHE A 246 -3.31 -21.12 5.88
C PHE A 246 -3.14 -19.62 5.59
N PRO A 247 -1.93 -19.18 5.24
CA PRO A 247 -1.59 -17.76 5.09
C PRO A 247 -2.43 -17.02 4.05
N LYS A 248 -2.91 -17.70 3.01
CA LYS A 248 -3.78 -17.14 1.96
C LYS A 248 -5.08 -16.53 2.46
N TYR A 249 -5.47 -16.83 3.70
CA TYR A 249 -6.68 -16.29 4.34
C TYR A 249 -6.39 -15.06 5.23
N ARG A 250 -5.16 -14.54 5.25
CA ARG A 250 -4.86 -13.28 5.94
C ARG A 250 -5.54 -12.09 5.26
N THR A 251 -5.76 -11.02 6.03
CA THR A 251 -6.56 -9.86 5.62
C THR A 251 -5.94 -9.03 4.50
N PHE A 252 -4.61 -9.04 4.40
CA PHE A 252 -3.85 -8.32 3.38
C PHE A 252 -2.81 -9.24 2.75
N PHE A 253 -2.40 -8.88 1.55
CA PHE A 253 -1.19 -9.44 0.96
C PHE A 253 -0.38 -8.35 0.27
N SER A 254 0.90 -8.59 0.14
CA SER A 254 1.81 -7.79 -0.67
C SER A 254 2.49 -8.70 -1.68
N VAL A 255 2.75 -8.15 -2.86
CA VAL A 255 3.52 -8.79 -3.92
C VAL A 255 4.74 -7.94 -4.19
N VAL A 256 5.92 -8.54 -4.15
CA VAL A 256 7.14 -7.93 -4.67
C VAL A 256 7.44 -8.60 -6.01
N ALA A 257 7.44 -7.79 -7.06
CA ALA A 257 7.67 -8.28 -8.41
C ALA A 257 8.73 -7.42 -9.11
N LYS A 258 9.54 -8.06 -9.94
CA LYS A 258 10.67 -7.47 -10.64
C LYS A 258 10.29 -7.21 -12.09
N LYS A 259 10.67 -6.04 -12.63
CA LYS A 259 10.56 -5.75 -14.06
C LYS A 259 11.46 -6.67 -14.87
N ARG A 260 10.88 -7.33 -15.88
CA ARG A 260 11.61 -8.13 -16.88
C ARG A 260 12.47 -7.29 -17.79
#